data_955e2c9dfdd62267a963feff7176cac0
#
_entry.id   955e2c9dfdd62267a963feff7176cac0
#
_cell.length_a   1.000
_cell.length_b   1.000
_cell.length_c   1.000
_cell.angle_alpha   90.00
_cell.angle_beta   90.00
_cell.angle_gamma   90.00
#
_symmetry.space_group_name_H-M   'P 1'
#
loop_
_entity.id
_entity.type
_entity.pdbx_description
1 polymer ?
#
loop_
_entity_poly.entity_id
_entity_poly.type
_entity_poly.pdbx_seq_one_letter_code
_entity_poly.pdbx_strand_id
1 'polypeptide(L)'
;MNTVSSASITGMVVSLILCVAAPVALCILLKRKTGAKLSDMLLGAVTFVIFAMFLEQILHLAMRAVFGEKLTGNLWLSALYGGAAAAVFEEFGRLVAMKYFLGSQLEKENALMYGVGHGGVEALFVGGLTCVSN
;
A
#
# COMPACT_ATOMS: atom_id res chain seq x y z
N MET A 1 -17.38 -27.80 10.38
CA MET A 1 -16.26 -26.87 10.53
C MET A 1 -15.34 -27.10 9.35
N ASN A 2 -15.22 -26.11 8.46
CA ASN A 2 -14.27 -26.22 7.33
C ASN A 2 -12.86 -26.06 7.90
N THR A 3 -12.11 -27.12 7.94
CA THR A 3 -10.70 -27.09 8.36
C THR A 3 -9.89 -26.45 7.24
N VAL A 4 -9.21 -25.34 7.54
CA VAL A 4 -8.27 -24.72 6.58
C VAL A 4 -7.15 -25.71 6.28
N SER A 5 -6.78 -25.88 5.01
CA SER A 5 -5.75 -26.86 4.63
C SER A 5 -4.38 -26.41 5.16
N SER A 6 -3.51 -27.37 5.51
CA SER A 6 -2.14 -27.07 5.96
C SER A 6 -1.35 -26.29 4.90
N ALA A 7 -1.61 -26.51 3.61
CA ALA A 7 -1.00 -25.75 2.52
C ALA A 7 -1.42 -24.28 2.54
N SER A 8 -2.71 -23.98 2.83
CA SER A 8 -3.21 -22.62 2.96
C SER A 8 -2.56 -21.89 4.14
N ILE A 9 -2.48 -22.56 5.30
CA ILE A 9 -1.83 -21.98 6.49
C ILE A 9 -0.35 -21.67 6.19
N THR A 10 0.36 -22.61 5.56
CA THR A 10 1.77 -22.40 5.18
C THR A 10 1.90 -21.21 4.22
N GLY A 11 1.04 -21.11 3.22
CA GLY A 11 1.02 -19.98 2.29
C GLY A 11 0.80 -18.64 2.99
N MET A 12 -0.15 -18.57 3.92
CA MET A 12 -0.43 -17.36 4.71
C MET A 12 0.76 -16.95 5.58
N VAL A 13 1.41 -17.91 6.26
CA VAL A 13 2.59 -17.63 7.08
C VAL A 13 3.75 -17.13 6.23
N VAL A 14 4.02 -17.77 5.09
CA VAL A 14 5.08 -17.34 4.17
C VAL A 14 4.78 -15.93 3.64
N SER A 15 3.55 -15.64 3.23
CA SER A 15 3.13 -14.32 2.76
C SER A 15 3.31 -13.26 3.85
N LEU A 16 2.90 -13.55 5.08
CA LEU A 16 3.07 -12.63 6.21
C LEU A 16 4.55 -12.30 6.47
N ILE A 17 5.41 -13.33 6.45
CA ILE A 17 6.85 -13.15 6.61
C ILE A 17 7.41 -12.26 5.49
N LEU A 18 7.01 -12.49 4.24
CA LEU A 18 7.46 -11.69 3.10
C LEU A 18 6.97 -10.25 3.16
N CYS A 19 5.74 -9.99 3.60
CA CYS A 19 5.20 -8.65 3.78
C CYS A 19 6.04 -7.81 4.77
N VAL A 20 6.67 -8.44 5.75
CA VAL A 20 7.54 -7.76 6.72
C VAL A 20 9.00 -7.76 6.24
N ALA A 21 9.51 -8.92 5.84
CA ALA A 21 10.94 -9.10 5.56
C ALA A 21 11.40 -8.34 4.30
N ALA A 22 10.57 -8.29 3.25
CA ALA A 22 10.96 -7.65 2.00
C ALA A 22 11.16 -6.14 2.14
N PRO A 23 10.23 -5.35 2.71
CA PRO A 23 10.45 -3.91 2.92
C PRO A 23 11.65 -3.62 3.82
N VAL A 24 11.85 -4.40 4.88
CA VAL A 24 12.98 -4.24 5.81
C VAL A 24 14.30 -4.52 5.08
N ALA A 25 14.38 -5.61 4.34
CA ALA A 25 15.58 -5.97 3.57
C ALA A 25 15.90 -4.91 2.51
N LEU A 26 14.89 -4.44 1.77
CA LEU A 26 15.06 -3.38 0.76
C LEU A 26 15.52 -2.07 1.39
N CYS A 27 14.95 -1.67 2.52
CA CYS A 27 15.37 -0.49 3.27
C CYS A 27 16.84 -0.58 3.67
N ILE A 28 17.28 -1.70 4.25
CA ILE A 28 18.66 -1.91 4.66
C ILE A 28 19.61 -1.89 3.46
N LEU A 29 19.23 -2.56 2.37
CA LEU A 29 20.04 -2.62 1.15
C LEU A 29 20.20 -1.24 0.51
N LEU A 30 19.12 -0.49 0.34
CA LEU A 30 19.15 0.85 -0.23
C LEU A 30 19.98 1.79 0.65
N LYS A 31 19.72 1.81 1.95
CA LYS A 31 20.48 2.65 2.87
C LYS A 31 21.98 2.37 2.84
N ARG A 32 22.37 1.09 2.80
CA ARG A 32 23.80 0.69 2.77
C ARG A 32 24.48 0.99 1.44
N LYS A 33 23.77 0.82 0.32
CA LYS A 33 24.37 0.97 -1.02
C LYS A 33 24.37 2.40 -1.52
N THR A 34 23.36 3.19 -1.18
CA THR A 34 23.15 4.51 -1.77
C THR A 34 23.18 5.65 -0.76
N GLY A 35 23.09 5.34 0.52
CA GLY A 35 22.98 6.36 1.56
C GLY A 35 21.60 7.02 1.64
N ALA A 36 20.58 6.50 0.94
CA ALA A 36 19.23 7.04 0.91
C ALA A 36 18.66 7.29 2.31
N LYS A 37 17.87 8.35 2.44
CA LYS A 37 17.39 8.85 3.73
C LYS A 37 16.19 8.04 4.23
N LEU A 38 16.19 7.70 5.52
CA LEU A 38 15.02 7.06 6.15
C LEU A 38 13.79 7.98 6.20
N SER A 39 14.01 9.30 6.17
CA SER A 39 12.91 10.28 6.05
C SER A 39 12.05 10.05 4.81
N ASP A 40 12.66 9.62 3.71
CA ASP A 40 11.97 9.39 2.45
C ASP A 40 11.11 8.11 2.52
N MET A 41 11.59 7.09 3.25
CA MET A 41 10.78 5.92 3.57
C MET A 41 9.57 6.29 4.43
N LEU A 42 9.77 7.12 5.46
CA LEU A 42 8.67 7.60 6.30
C LEU A 42 7.67 8.44 5.51
N LEU A 43 8.16 9.30 4.60
CA LEU A 43 7.31 10.08 3.71
C LEU A 43 6.43 9.16 2.85
N GLY A 44 7.00 8.09 2.27
CA GLY A 44 6.25 7.10 1.51
C GLY A 44 5.17 6.42 2.34
N ALA A 45 5.52 5.97 3.55
CA ALA A 45 4.59 5.34 4.49
C ALA A 45 3.44 6.26 4.88
N VAL A 46 3.73 7.50 5.25
CA VAL A 46 2.73 8.52 5.62
C VAL A 46 1.83 8.86 4.44
N THR A 47 2.40 8.98 3.23
CA THR A 47 1.62 9.24 2.01
C THR A 47 0.59 8.12 1.76
N PHE A 48 0.99 6.85 1.86
CA PHE A 48 0.06 5.72 1.72
C PHE A 48 -1.07 5.79 2.75
N VAL A 49 -0.72 6.01 4.01
CA VAL A 49 -1.72 6.09 5.10
C VAL A 49 -2.72 7.22 4.84
N ILE A 50 -2.26 8.41 4.45
CA ILE A 50 -3.15 9.56 4.24
C ILE A 50 -4.02 9.35 3.00
N PHE A 51 -3.43 9.00 1.85
CA PHE A 51 -4.14 8.98 0.58
C PHE A 51 -4.94 7.69 0.36
N ALA A 52 -4.33 6.52 0.57
CA ALA A 52 -4.98 5.24 0.34
C ALA A 52 -5.82 4.77 1.55
N MET A 53 -5.27 4.84 2.77
CA MET A 53 -6.00 4.32 3.92
C MET A 53 -7.01 5.29 4.50
N PHE A 54 -6.87 6.60 4.31
CA PHE A 54 -7.79 7.58 4.87
C PHE A 54 -8.66 8.26 3.81
N LEU A 55 -8.09 8.97 2.84
CA LEU A 55 -8.86 9.73 1.86
C LEU A 55 -9.66 8.84 0.91
N GLU A 56 -9.07 7.76 0.42
CA GLU A 56 -9.76 6.80 -0.45
C GLU A 56 -10.91 6.12 0.29
N GLN A 57 -10.77 5.81 1.59
CA GLN A 57 -11.86 5.21 2.39
C GLN A 57 -13.04 6.18 2.57
N ILE A 58 -12.79 7.48 2.66
CA ILE A 58 -13.88 8.49 2.66
C ILE A 58 -14.66 8.43 1.34
N LEU A 59 -13.97 8.32 0.20
CA LEU A 59 -14.62 8.13 -1.09
C LEU A 59 -15.44 6.84 -1.12
N HIS A 60 -14.87 5.71 -0.67
CA HIS A 60 -15.58 4.44 -0.64
C HIS A 60 -16.83 4.50 0.24
N LEU A 61 -16.77 5.18 1.38
CA LEU A 61 -17.93 5.36 2.26
C LEU A 61 -19.02 6.18 1.56
N ALA A 62 -18.66 7.29 0.92
CA ALA A 62 -19.60 8.12 0.16
C ALA A 62 -20.23 7.36 -1.01
N MET A 63 -19.44 6.61 -1.77
CA MET A 63 -19.93 5.82 -2.90
C MET A 63 -20.88 4.70 -2.46
N ARG A 64 -20.60 4.05 -1.34
CA ARG A 64 -21.51 3.05 -0.75
C ARG A 64 -22.83 3.68 -0.30
N ALA A 65 -22.78 4.88 0.30
CA ALA A 65 -23.98 5.60 0.73
C ALA A 65 -24.88 6.01 -0.45
N VAL A 66 -24.29 6.39 -1.59
CA VAL A 66 -25.03 6.84 -2.78
C VAL A 66 -25.51 5.69 -3.66
N PHE A 67 -24.66 4.72 -3.94
CA PHE A 67 -24.91 3.66 -4.92
C PHE A 67 -25.31 2.31 -4.29
N GLY A 68 -24.98 2.10 -3.03
CA GLY A 68 -25.33 0.89 -2.28
C GLY A 68 -24.90 -0.40 -3.01
N GLU A 69 -25.81 -1.35 -3.08
CA GLU A 69 -25.59 -2.66 -3.69
C GLU A 69 -25.38 -2.61 -5.22
N LYS A 70 -25.79 -1.53 -5.90
CA LYS A 70 -25.56 -1.39 -7.35
C LYS A 70 -24.08 -1.39 -7.70
N LEU A 71 -23.25 -0.83 -6.80
CA LEU A 71 -21.80 -0.80 -7.00
C LEU A 71 -21.15 -2.12 -6.58
N THR A 72 -21.57 -2.70 -5.45
CA THR A 72 -20.96 -3.91 -4.87
C THR A 72 -21.52 -5.21 -5.43
N GLY A 73 -22.73 -5.21 -5.98
CA GLY A 73 -23.40 -6.39 -6.54
C GLY A 73 -22.86 -6.84 -7.92
N ASN A 74 -22.10 -6.00 -8.61
CA ASN A 74 -21.46 -6.34 -9.88
C ASN A 74 -19.94 -6.36 -9.72
N LEU A 75 -19.34 -7.56 -9.85
CA LEU A 75 -17.91 -7.78 -9.66
C LEU A 75 -17.05 -6.88 -10.58
N TRP A 76 -17.41 -6.76 -11.86
CA TRP A 76 -16.64 -5.98 -12.82
C TRP A 76 -16.71 -4.48 -12.53
N LEU A 77 -17.90 -3.97 -12.19
CA LEU A 77 -18.09 -2.58 -11.84
C LEU A 77 -17.35 -2.24 -10.54
N SER A 78 -17.43 -3.11 -9.55
CA SER A 78 -16.73 -2.97 -8.28
C SER A 78 -15.21 -2.97 -8.45
N ALA A 79 -14.68 -3.91 -9.27
CA ALA A 79 -13.25 -4.00 -9.55
C ALA A 79 -12.73 -2.77 -10.33
N LEU A 80 -13.47 -2.32 -11.36
CA LEU A 80 -13.11 -1.14 -12.14
C LEU A 80 -13.11 0.13 -11.28
N TYR A 81 -14.16 0.31 -10.49
CA TYR A 81 -14.27 1.44 -9.56
C TYR A 81 -13.14 1.42 -8.52
N GLY A 82 -12.94 0.29 -7.84
CA GLY A 82 -11.91 0.16 -6.81
C GLY A 82 -10.51 0.39 -7.37
N GLY A 83 -10.19 -0.22 -8.51
CA GLY A 83 -8.89 -0.02 -9.18
C GLY A 83 -8.67 1.43 -9.64
N ALA A 84 -9.72 2.09 -10.16
CA ALA A 84 -9.61 3.50 -10.56
C ALA A 84 -9.45 4.43 -9.34
N ALA A 85 -10.19 4.18 -8.26
CA ALA A 85 -10.05 4.95 -7.02
C ALA A 85 -8.64 4.82 -6.44
N ALA A 86 -8.15 3.60 -6.24
CA ALA A 86 -6.80 3.34 -5.75
C ALA A 86 -5.74 4.05 -6.63
N ALA A 87 -5.80 3.86 -7.95
CA ALA A 87 -4.86 4.50 -8.87
C ALA A 87 -4.86 6.03 -8.73
N VAL A 88 -6.03 6.67 -8.63
CA VAL A 88 -6.12 8.13 -8.51
C VAL A 88 -5.52 8.59 -7.18
N PHE A 89 -5.89 7.99 -6.05
CA PHE A 89 -5.42 8.44 -4.74
C PHE A 89 -3.93 8.16 -4.55
N GLU A 90 -3.44 7.01 -4.98
CA GLU A 90 -2.04 6.66 -4.85
C GLU A 90 -1.14 7.52 -5.75
N GLU A 91 -1.51 7.71 -7.03
CA GLU A 91 -0.73 8.56 -7.94
C GLU A 91 -0.77 10.02 -7.54
N PHE A 92 -1.92 10.52 -7.08
CA PHE A 92 -2.01 11.89 -6.58
C PHE A 92 -1.18 12.08 -5.31
N GLY A 93 -1.25 11.14 -4.37
CA GLY A 93 -0.41 11.14 -3.17
C GLY A 93 1.08 11.12 -3.49
N ARG A 94 1.48 10.25 -4.42
CA ARG A 94 2.85 10.16 -4.93
C ARG A 94 3.32 11.46 -5.58
N LEU A 95 2.47 12.05 -6.43
CA LEU A 95 2.76 13.35 -7.07
C LEU A 95 2.99 14.45 -6.02
N VAL A 96 2.11 14.55 -5.02
CA VAL A 96 2.23 15.52 -3.93
C VAL A 96 3.53 15.31 -3.16
N ALA A 97 3.80 14.07 -2.75
CA ALA A 97 5.01 13.74 -1.99
C ALA A 97 6.30 14.06 -2.77
N MET A 98 6.38 13.62 -4.02
CA MET A 98 7.58 13.83 -4.85
C MET A 98 7.78 15.29 -5.22
N LYS A 99 6.71 16.01 -5.57
CA LYS A 99 6.81 17.40 -6.02
C LYS A 99 7.09 18.38 -4.87
N TYR A 100 6.42 18.21 -3.73
CA TYR A 100 6.44 19.22 -2.66
C TYR A 100 7.35 18.86 -1.50
N PHE A 101 7.59 17.57 -1.22
CA PHE A 101 8.40 17.13 -0.09
C PHE A 101 9.79 16.66 -0.49
N LEU A 102 9.93 15.87 -1.56
CA LEU A 102 11.25 15.56 -2.10
C LEU A 102 11.82 16.71 -2.95
N GLY A 103 10.99 17.32 -3.80
CA GLY A 103 11.35 18.52 -4.54
C GLY A 103 12.73 18.46 -5.20
N SER A 104 13.64 19.36 -4.79
CA SER A 104 15.03 19.40 -5.29
C SER A 104 15.90 18.21 -4.87
N GLN A 105 15.46 17.39 -3.92
CA GLN A 105 16.14 16.17 -3.49
C GLN A 105 15.57 14.91 -4.16
N LEU A 106 14.79 15.07 -5.22
CA LEU A 106 14.22 13.98 -6.00
C LEU A 106 15.31 13.30 -6.84
N GLU A 107 16.12 12.50 -6.17
CA GLU A 107 17.11 11.61 -6.78
C GLU A 107 16.52 10.18 -6.83
N LYS A 108 17.10 9.36 -7.70
CA LYS A 108 16.65 7.97 -7.89
C LYS A 108 16.61 7.18 -6.58
N GLU A 109 17.63 7.36 -5.76
CA GLU A 109 17.80 6.67 -4.48
C GLU A 109 16.71 7.06 -3.47
N ASN A 110 16.38 8.35 -3.40
CA ASN A 110 15.34 8.88 -2.52
C ASN A 110 13.94 8.45 -2.98
N ALA A 111 13.70 8.46 -4.30
CA ALA A 111 12.46 7.96 -4.88
C ALA A 111 12.26 6.45 -4.63
N LEU A 112 13.33 5.66 -4.71
CA LEU A 112 13.28 4.23 -4.37
C LEU A 112 13.00 4.01 -2.88
N MET A 113 13.64 4.78 -2.00
CA MET A 113 13.41 4.68 -0.55
C MET A 113 11.99 5.10 -0.18
N TYR A 114 11.44 6.13 -0.81
CA TYR A 114 10.02 6.48 -0.74
C TYR A 114 9.13 5.29 -1.12
N GLY A 115 9.42 4.65 -2.26
CA GLY A 115 8.69 3.47 -2.74
C GLY A 115 8.72 2.29 -1.77
N VAL A 116 9.85 2.08 -1.09
CA VAL A 116 9.96 1.05 -0.02
C VAL A 116 9.05 1.39 1.16
N GLY A 117 8.91 2.65 1.53
CA GLY A 117 8.00 3.07 2.59
C GLY A 117 6.54 2.90 2.20
N HIS A 118 6.16 3.40 1.03
CA HIS A 118 4.81 3.32 0.50
C HIS A 118 4.36 1.87 0.33
N GLY A 119 5.07 1.08 -0.49
CA GLY A 119 4.74 -0.31 -0.75
C GLY A 119 4.96 -1.23 0.47
N GLY A 120 5.84 -0.87 1.40
CA GLY A 120 6.05 -1.60 2.64
C GLY A 120 4.84 -1.51 3.57
N VAL A 121 4.25 -0.32 3.73
CA VAL A 121 3.02 -0.14 4.53
C VAL A 121 1.84 -0.80 3.82
N GLU A 122 1.72 -0.66 2.51
CA GLU A 122 0.70 -1.35 1.72
C GLU A 122 0.78 -2.87 1.92
N ALA A 123 1.96 -3.46 1.76
CA ALA A 123 2.16 -4.90 1.97
C ALA A 123 1.76 -5.36 3.38
N LEU A 124 2.07 -4.57 4.41
CA LEU A 124 1.70 -4.88 5.79
C LEU A 124 0.19 -4.80 6.03
N PHE A 125 -0.47 -3.75 5.56
CA PHE A 125 -1.89 -3.54 5.82
C PHE A 125 -2.77 -4.38 4.89
N VAL A 126 -2.50 -4.39 3.59
CA VAL A 126 -3.31 -5.13 2.63
C VAL A 126 -2.95 -6.62 2.64
N GLY A 127 -1.67 -6.96 2.55
CA GLY A 127 -1.23 -8.35 2.54
C GLY A 127 -1.20 -8.98 3.93
N GLY A 128 -0.55 -8.33 4.89
CA GLY A 128 -0.34 -8.86 6.24
C GLY A 128 -1.64 -9.02 7.03
N LEU A 129 -2.49 -7.99 7.10
CA LEU A 129 -3.77 -8.09 7.82
C LEU A 129 -4.72 -9.10 7.18
N THR A 130 -4.74 -9.19 5.85
CA THR A 130 -5.55 -10.19 5.15
C THR A 130 -5.13 -11.61 5.53
N CYS A 131 -3.82 -11.87 5.65
CA CYS A 131 -3.32 -13.17 6.10
C CYS A 131 -3.70 -13.51 7.55
N VAL A 132 -3.84 -12.51 8.42
CA VAL A 132 -4.20 -12.71 9.84
C VAL A 132 -5.71 -12.84 10.03
N SER A 133 -6.52 -12.22 9.18
CA SER A 133 -7.97 -12.19 9.29
C SER A 133 -8.69 -13.41 8.65
N ASN A 134 -7.99 -14.23 7.88
CA ASN A 134 -8.49 -15.47 7.26
C ASN A 134 -8.12 -16.70 8.06
#